data_88daf7ef0ba2b7edcc2cd0e50317e330
#
_entry.id   88daf7ef0ba2b7edcc2cd0e50317e330
#
_cell.length_a   1.000
_cell.length_b   1.000
_cell.length_c   1.000
_cell.angle_alpha   90.00
_cell.angle_beta   90.00
_cell.angle_gamma   90.00
#
_symmetry.space_group_name_H-M   'P 1'
#
loop_
_entity.id
_entity.type
_entity.pdbx_description
1 polymer ?
#
loop_
_entity_poly.entity_id
_entity_poly.type
_entity_poly.pdbx_seq_one_letter_code
_entity_poly.pdbx_strand_id
1 'polypeptide(L)'
;ESYLPAQDLYIPKETKTNQEIERLRVEATASLMNRRDVIIIASVSCIYSLGSPDDYKKLALPLNVGDSFLRQDLIHKLIFIQFVRSEVERNPGTFQVFGNIIEVNLPYYKHKLRIELFGDRIESMQWVDRVNNTVMDDVTNTIIFPAKHFVTTEDKKRSAIKSIREELNEWLPQLDERYQERISS
;
A
#
# COMPACT_ATOMS: atom_id res chain seq x y z
N GLU A 1 15.21 -12.84 15.47
CA GLU A 1 14.55 -13.48 16.61
C GLU A 1 15.51 -14.47 17.23
N SER A 2 15.69 -14.41 18.54
CA SER A 2 16.54 -15.31 19.27
C SER A 2 15.85 -15.72 20.57
N TYR A 3 15.73 -17.02 20.79
CA TYR A 3 15.23 -17.56 22.05
C TYR A 3 16.40 -18.08 22.88
N LEU A 4 16.49 -17.63 24.12
CA LEU A 4 17.49 -18.08 25.10
C LEU A 4 16.83 -19.07 26.08
N PRO A 5 16.95 -20.41 25.87
CA PRO A 5 16.23 -21.41 26.64
C PRO A 5 16.61 -21.38 28.14
N ALA A 6 17.86 -21.03 28.46
CA ALA A 6 18.34 -20.97 29.83
C ALA A 6 17.70 -19.86 30.70
N GLN A 7 17.12 -18.84 30.06
CA GLN A 7 16.49 -17.71 30.73
C GLN A 7 15.01 -17.57 30.38
N ASP A 8 14.47 -18.48 29.58
CA ASP A 8 13.11 -18.39 28.98
C ASP A 8 12.83 -17.02 28.37
N LEU A 9 13.87 -16.41 27.74
CA LEU A 9 13.82 -15.07 27.21
C LEU A 9 13.74 -15.11 25.67
N TYR A 10 12.65 -14.57 25.14
CA TYR A 10 12.49 -14.30 23.71
C TYR A 10 12.91 -12.89 23.38
N ILE A 11 13.90 -12.74 22.50
CA ILE A 11 14.36 -11.46 22.01
C ILE A 11 13.76 -11.26 20.63
N PRO A 12 12.72 -10.39 20.48
CA PRO A 12 12.14 -10.09 19.18
C PRO A 12 13.14 -9.36 18.30
N LYS A 13 13.16 -9.69 17.02
CA LYS A 13 13.95 -8.94 16.05
C LYS A 13 13.21 -7.66 15.70
N GLU A 14 13.67 -6.53 16.18
CA GLU A 14 13.20 -5.23 15.71
C GLU A 14 13.75 -4.97 14.30
N THR A 15 12.90 -5.18 13.31
CA THR A 15 13.21 -4.79 11.94
C THR A 15 12.71 -3.37 11.74
N LYS A 16 13.58 -2.38 11.87
CA LYS A 16 13.26 -1.00 11.45
C LYS A 16 13.16 -0.99 9.93
N THR A 17 11.96 -0.97 9.43
CA THR A 17 11.72 -0.77 7.99
C THR A 17 12.20 0.63 7.64
N ASN A 18 13.20 0.72 6.76
CA ASN A 18 13.64 2.02 6.27
C ASN A 18 12.56 2.53 5.28
N GLN A 19 11.77 3.49 5.73
CA GLN A 19 10.66 4.09 4.96
C GLN A 19 11.12 4.63 3.60
N GLU A 20 12.35 5.13 3.51
CA GLU A 20 12.89 5.63 2.25
C GLU A 20 13.18 4.50 1.25
N ILE A 21 13.71 3.37 1.70
CA ILE A 21 13.91 2.19 0.86
C ILE A 21 12.56 1.64 0.38
N GLU A 22 11.57 1.59 1.24
CA GLU A 22 10.21 1.16 0.89
C GLU A 22 9.61 2.08 -0.20
N ARG A 23 9.72 3.40 0.00
CA ARG A 23 9.30 4.40 -0.98
C ARG A 23 9.97 4.19 -2.34
N LEU A 24 11.29 4.02 -2.38
CA LEU A 24 12.04 3.80 -3.61
C LEU A 24 11.63 2.51 -4.33
N ARG A 25 11.33 1.45 -3.58
CA ARG A 25 10.82 0.20 -4.15
C ARG A 25 9.46 0.39 -4.81
N VAL A 26 8.55 1.09 -4.15
CA VAL A 26 7.21 1.39 -4.70
C VAL A 26 7.34 2.27 -5.94
N GLU A 27 8.23 3.27 -5.92
CA GLU A 27 8.52 4.15 -7.07
C GLU A 27 9.08 3.36 -8.27
N ALA A 28 10.03 2.46 -8.04
CA ALA A 28 10.59 1.59 -9.07
C ALA A 28 9.51 0.70 -9.72
N THR A 29 8.65 0.10 -8.91
CA THR A 29 7.55 -0.75 -9.39
C THR A 29 6.52 0.06 -10.17
N ALA A 30 6.08 1.21 -9.66
CA ALA A 30 5.13 2.08 -10.34
C ALA A 30 5.69 2.59 -11.69
N SER A 31 6.98 2.93 -11.73
CA SER A 31 7.66 3.36 -12.96
C SER A 31 7.69 2.24 -14.00
N LEU A 32 8.03 1.02 -13.60
CA LEU A 32 8.05 -0.15 -14.48
C LEU A 32 6.65 -0.46 -15.06
N MET A 33 5.60 -0.24 -14.28
CA MET A 33 4.23 -0.49 -14.71
C MET A 33 3.67 0.57 -15.67
N ASN A 34 4.14 1.81 -15.53
CA ASN A 34 3.58 2.97 -16.25
C ASN A 34 4.44 3.45 -17.42
N ARG A 35 5.73 3.09 -17.47
CA ARG A 35 6.69 3.57 -18.45
C ARG A 35 7.33 2.41 -19.21
N ARG A 36 7.77 2.67 -20.44
CA ARG A 36 8.48 1.68 -21.28
C ARG A 36 9.99 1.93 -21.35
N ASP A 37 10.45 3.07 -20.88
CA ASP A 37 11.84 3.54 -20.90
C ASP A 37 12.54 3.35 -19.54
N VAL A 38 12.21 2.28 -18.82
CA VAL A 38 12.72 1.99 -17.47
C VAL A 38 13.60 0.75 -17.48
N ILE A 39 14.79 0.87 -16.90
CA ILE A 39 15.70 -0.24 -16.59
C ILE A 39 15.89 -0.28 -15.08
N ILE A 40 15.67 -1.44 -14.45
CA ILE A 40 15.86 -1.63 -13.03
C ILE A 40 17.10 -2.47 -12.78
N ILE A 41 17.99 -1.96 -11.94
CA ILE A 41 19.14 -2.68 -11.42
C ILE A 41 18.85 -2.98 -9.94
N ALA A 42 18.80 -4.25 -9.58
CA ALA A 42 18.43 -4.68 -8.24
C ALA A 42 19.27 -5.86 -7.76
N SER A 43 19.30 -6.10 -6.46
CA SER A 43 19.92 -7.29 -5.89
C SER A 43 19.09 -8.54 -6.18
N VAL A 44 19.72 -9.73 -6.14
CA VAL A 44 19.05 -11.01 -6.35
C VAL A 44 17.88 -11.25 -5.38
N SER A 45 17.88 -10.59 -4.22
CA SER A 45 16.80 -10.71 -3.23
C SER A 45 15.44 -10.20 -3.75
N CYS A 46 15.42 -9.37 -4.77
CA CYS A 46 14.15 -8.88 -5.34
C CYS A 46 13.37 -9.92 -6.16
N ILE A 47 13.98 -11.06 -6.53
CA ILE A 47 13.28 -12.17 -7.19
C ILE A 47 12.48 -13.03 -6.22
N TYR A 48 12.72 -12.89 -4.91
CA TYR A 48 11.98 -13.65 -3.91
C TYR A 48 10.68 -12.94 -3.55
N SER A 49 9.57 -13.48 -4.03
CA SER A 49 8.15 -13.31 -3.63
C SER A 49 7.72 -11.92 -3.18
N LEU A 50 7.61 -10.99 -4.11
CA LEU A 50 7.03 -9.67 -3.84
C LEU A 50 5.56 -9.56 -4.27
N GLY A 51 4.88 -10.68 -4.49
CA GLY A 51 3.52 -10.72 -5.03
C GLY A 51 3.49 -10.78 -6.56
N SER A 52 2.30 -10.87 -7.12
CA SER A 52 2.11 -10.93 -8.56
C SER A 52 2.07 -9.51 -9.16
N PRO A 53 2.86 -9.20 -10.19
CA PRO A 53 2.73 -7.96 -10.95
C PRO A 53 1.33 -7.72 -11.49
N ASP A 54 0.63 -8.81 -11.83
CA ASP A 54 -0.75 -8.74 -12.32
C ASP A 54 -1.72 -8.31 -11.22
N ASP A 55 -1.52 -8.75 -9.97
CA ASP A 55 -2.33 -8.30 -8.84
C ASP A 55 -2.10 -6.81 -8.56
N TYR A 56 -0.85 -6.36 -8.63
CA TYR A 56 -0.52 -4.95 -8.45
C TYR A 56 -1.19 -4.07 -9.52
N LYS A 57 -1.18 -4.52 -10.79
CA LYS A 57 -1.89 -3.85 -11.88
C LYS A 57 -3.40 -3.84 -11.69
N LYS A 58 -3.99 -4.97 -11.26
CA LYS A 58 -5.45 -5.07 -11.00
C LYS A 58 -5.91 -4.16 -9.88
N LEU A 59 -5.03 -3.85 -8.95
CA LEU A 59 -5.31 -2.95 -7.83
C LEU A 59 -5.05 -1.47 -8.17
N ALA A 60 -4.46 -1.18 -9.33
CA ALA A 60 -4.28 0.18 -9.79
C ALA A 60 -5.64 0.85 -10.04
N LEU A 61 -5.77 2.10 -9.63
CA LEU A 61 -6.98 2.90 -9.76
C LEU A 61 -6.79 3.95 -10.86
N PRO A 62 -7.28 3.69 -12.09
CA PRO A 62 -7.31 4.70 -13.15
C PRO A 62 -8.36 5.76 -12.80
N LEU A 63 -8.05 7.02 -13.04
CA LEU A 63 -8.92 8.17 -12.84
C LEU A 63 -8.85 9.09 -14.05
N ASN A 64 -10.01 9.56 -14.51
CA ASN A 64 -10.12 10.58 -15.54
C ASN A 64 -11.01 11.71 -15.05
N VAL A 65 -10.74 12.93 -15.49
CA VAL A 65 -11.67 14.04 -15.31
C VAL A 65 -12.98 13.68 -16.01
N GLY A 66 -14.10 13.86 -15.31
CA GLY A 66 -15.44 13.48 -15.77
C GLY A 66 -15.90 12.08 -15.33
N ASP A 67 -15.03 11.23 -14.80
CA ASP A 67 -15.43 9.93 -14.25
C ASP A 67 -16.44 10.11 -13.11
N SER A 68 -17.43 9.21 -13.06
CA SER A 68 -18.43 9.20 -11.99
C SER A 68 -17.91 8.41 -10.80
N PHE A 69 -17.67 9.12 -9.70
CA PHE A 69 -17.27 8.57 -8.42
C PHE A 69 -17.99 9.26 -7.27
N LEU A 70 -18.74 8.50 -6.49
CA LEU A 70 -19.14 8.97 -5.18
C LEU A 70 -17.89 9.15 -4.31
N ARG A 71 -17.84 10.27 -3.57
CA ARG A 71 -16.70 10.56 -2.67
C ARG A 71 -16.36 9.39 -1.74
N GLN A 72 -17.37 8.71 -1.21
CA GLN A 72 -17.19 7.56 -0.33
C GLN A 72 -16.52 6.39 -1.05
N ASP A 73 -16.91 6.12 -2.28
CA ASP A 73 -16.36 5.02 -3.08
C ASP A 73 -14.88 5.27 -3.40
N LEU A 74 -14.53 6.53 -3.72
CA LEU A 74 -13.14 6.89 -3.96
C LEU A 74 -12.29 6.74 -2.68
N ILE A 75 -12.82 7.15 -1.51
CA ILE A 75 -12.18 6.96 -0.21
C ILE A 75 -11.98 5.46 0.08
N HIS A 76 -13.01 4.63 -0.12
CA HIS A 76 -12.90 3.19 0.09
C HIS A 76 -11.88 2.53 -0.84
N LYS A 77 -11.82 2.95 -2.11
CA LYS A 77 -10.82 2.47 -3.05
C LYS A 77 -9.40 2.84 -2.64
N LEU A 78 -9.17 4.07 -2.17
CA LEU A 78 -7.86 4.50 -1.66
C LEU A 78 -7.43 3.67 -0.44
N ILE A 79 -8.34 3.43 0.52
CA ILE A 79 -8.06 2.56 1.68
C ILE A 79 -7.76 1.12 1.22
N PHE A 80 -8.53 0.60 0.27
CA PHE A 80 -8.36 -0.74 -0.27
C PHE A 80 -6.96 -0.95 -0.90
N ILE A 81 -6.45 0.06 -1.60
CA ILE A 81 -5.09 0.06 -2.17
C ILE A 81 -4.03 0.56 -1.17
N GLN A 82 -4.32 0.48 0.13
CA GLN A 82 -3.40 0.68 1.25
C GLN A 82 -2.96 2.12 1.51
N PHE A 83 -3.68 3.13 1.02
CA PHE A 83 -3.51 4.49 1.52
C PHE A 83 -4.17 4.66 2.87
N VAL A 84 -3.53 5.44 3.75
CA VAL A 84 -4.02 5.73 5.09
C VAL A 84 -4.64 7.13 5.11
N ARG A 85 -5.88 7.24 5.59
CA ARG A 85 -6.48 8.54 5.82
C ARG A 85 -5.81 9.21 7.02
N SER A 86 -5.32 10.42 6.84
CA SER A 86 -4.73 11.22 7.90
C SER A 86 -5.12 12.69 7.70
N GLU A 87 -5.52 13.36 8.77
CA GLU A 87 -5.84 14.80 8.72
C GLU A 87 -4.64 15.67 9.06
N VAL A 88 -3.61 15.09 9.67
CA VAL A 88 -2.43 15.80 10.18
C VAL A 88 -1.19 15.45 9.37
N GLU A 89 -0.96 14.17 9.12
CA GLU A 89 0.26 13.70 8.46
C GLU A 89 0.15 13.78 6.94
N ARG A 90 1.19 14.35 6.32
CA ARG A 90 1.32 14.47 4.85
C ARG A 90 2.40 13.53 4.32
N ASN A 91 2.59 12.40 4.99
CA ASN A 91 3.59 11.41 4.61
C ASN A 91 3.19 10.70 3.30
N PRO A 92 4.16 10.18 2.53
CA PRO A 92 3.87 9.32 1.39
C PRO A 92 2.97 8.13 1.78
N GLY A 93 1.97 7.83 0.95
CA GLY A 93 0.99 6.78 1.22
C GLY A 93 -0.19 7.22 2.09
N THR A 94 -0.34 8.53 2.37
CA THR A 94 -1.50 9.07 3.07
C THR A 94 -2.42 9.85 2.12
N PHE A 95 -3.66 10.06 2.54
CA PHE A 95 -4.58 10.99 1.87
C PHE A 95 -5.39 11.78 2.87
N GLN A 96 -5.83 12.96 2.45
CA GLN A 96 -6.63 13.90 3.23
C GLN A 96 -7.93 14.20 2.49
N VAL A 97 -8.99 14.52 3.24
CA VAL A 97 -10.30 14.84 2.68
C VAL A 97 -10.79 16.18 3.24
N PHE A 98 -10.99 17.15 2.38
CA PHE A 98 -11.47 18.50 2.72
C PHE A 98 -12.73 18.81 1.91
N GLY A 99 -13.90 18.58 2.48
CA GLY A 99 -15.15 18.76 1.76
C GLY A 99 -15.22 17.87 0.50
N ASN A 100 -15.20 18.48 -0.67
CA ASN A 100 -15.22 17.80 -1.97
C ASN A 100 -13.82 17.55 -2.55
N ILE A 101 -12.76 17.93 -1.84
CA ILE A 101 -11.38 17.76 -2.29
C ILE A 101 -10.75 16.57 -1.57
N ILE A 102 -10.08 15.71 -2.35
CA ILE A 102 -9.26 14.62 -1.85
C ILE A 102 -7.82 14.89 -2.30
N GLU A 103 -6.90 15.00 -1.35
CA GLU A 103 -5.46 15.15 -1.62
C GLU A 103 -4.73 13.85 -1.30
N VAL A 104 -4.06 13.27 -2.30
CA VAL A 104 -3.38 11.98 -2.19
C VAL A 104 -1.87 12.17 -2.28
N ASN A 105 -1.14 11.76 -1.25
CA ASN A 105 0.32 11.79 -1.20
C ASN A 105 0.89 10.48 -1.76
N LEU A 106 1.12 10.45 -3.07
CA LEU A 106 1.62 9.26 -3.76
C LEU A 106 3.06 8.94 -3.32
N PRO A 107 3.38 7.70 -2.89
CA PRO A 107 4.74 7.38 -2.45
C PRO A 107 5.77 7.39 -3.58
N TYR A 108 5.34 7.26 -4.82
CA TYR A 108 6.19 7.19 -6.03
C TYR A 108 6.21 8.50 -6.84
N TYR A 109 5.66 9.58 -6.29
CA TYR A 109 5.67 10.89 -6.97
C TYR A 109 6.00 12.00 -6.00
N LYS A 110 6.73 13.01 -6.45
CA LYS A 110 7.17 14.11 -5.58
C LYS A 110 6.05 15.09 -5.21
N HIS A 111 5.04 15.21 -6.07
CA HIS A 111 3.88 16.08 -5.85
C HIS A 111 2.71 15.25 -5.32
N LYS A 112 1.77 15.90 -4.63
CA LYS A 112 0.50 15.29 -4.26
C LYS A 112 -0.51 15.48 -5.40
N LEU A 113 -1.43 14.53 -5.53
CA LEU A 113 -2.56 14.63 -6.43
C LEU A 113 -3.75 15.23 -5.67
N ARG A 114 -4.25 16.35 -6.15
CA ARG A 114 -5.51 16.92 -5.69
C ARG A 114 -6.61 16.53 -6.65
N ILE A 115 -7.70 15.97 -6.13
CA ILE A 115 -8.88 15.54 -6.86
C ILE A 115 -10.05 16.35 -6.32
N GLU A 116 -10.71 17.09 -7.16
CA GLU A 116 -11.90 17.87 -6.82
C GLU A 116 -13.14 17.18 -7.40
N LEU A 117 -14.15 17.01 -6.55
CA LEU A 117 -15.41 16.36 -6.89
C LEU A 117 -16.52 17.39 -6.94
N PHE A 118 -17.37 17.35 -7.96
CA PHE A 118 -18.62 18.05 -7.99
C PHE A 118 -19.78 17.05 -8.08
N GLY A 119 -20.54 16.91 -7.00
CA GLY A 119 -21.55 15.86 -6.87
C GLY A 119 -20.91 14.48 -6.87
N ASP A 120 -21.20 13.71 -7.89
CA ASP A 120 -20.67 12.34 -8.13
C ASP A 120 -19.65 12.27 -9.27
N ARG A 121 -19.03 13.39 -9.63
CA ARG A 121 -18.05 13.47 -10.73
C ARG A 121 -16.74 14.08 -10.30
N ILE A 122 -15.66 13.59 -10.90
CA ILE A 122 -14.34 14.23 -10.84
C ILE A 122 -14.39 15.48 -11.72
N GLU A 123 -14.40 16.65 -11.12
CA GLU A 123 -14.44 17.93 -11.82
C GLU A 123 -13.05 18.33 -12.31
N SER A 124 -12.05 18.19 -11.44
CA SER A 124 -10.66 18.52 -11.77
C SER A 124 -9.67 17.63 -11.03
N MET A 125 -8.48 17.48 -11.62
CA MET A 125 -7.33 16.87 -10.97
C MET A 125 -6.08 17.73 -11.21
N GLN A 126 -5.25 17.88 -10.19
CA GLN A 126 -4.07 18.74 -10.25
C GLN A 126 -2.88 18.12 -9.50
N TRP A 127 -1.70 18.28 -10.07
CA TRP A 127 -0.46 18.09 -9.32
C TRP A 127 -0.16 19.33 -8.48
N VAL A 128 0.04 19.12 -7.19
CA VAL A 128 0.25 20.19 -6.23
C VAL A 128 1.54 19.94 -5.46
N ASP A 129 2.36 20.96 -5.32
CA ASP A 129 3.57 20.88 -4.50
C ASP A 129 3.21 20.60 -3.03
N ARG A 130 3.93 19.67 -2.39
CA ARG A 130 3.62 19.22 -1.02
C ARG A 130 3.97 20.25 0.04
N VAL A 131 4.92 21.13 -0.24
CA VAL A 131 5.47 22.07 0.74
C VAL A 131 4.69 23.37 0.74
N ASN A 132 4.59 23.99 -0.43
CA ASN A 132 3.99 25.32 -0.58
C ASN A 132 2.53 25.31 -1.08
N ASN A 133 1.97 24.12 -1.38
CA ASN A 133 0.61 23.95 -1.89
C ASN A 133 0.33 24.66 -3.23
N THR A 134 1.34 25.00 -3.99
CA THR A 134 1.14 25.60 -5.32
C THR A 134 0.73 24.53 -6.32
N VAL A 135 -0.23 24.87 -7.19
CA VAL A 135 -0.60 24.03 -8.33
C VAL A 135 0.56 24.05 -9.34
N MET A 136 1.00 22.86 -9.73
CA MET A 136 2.11 22.67 -10.66
C MET A 136 1.62 22.40 -12.06
N ASP A 137 0.57 21.58 -12.20
CA ASP A 137 0.03 21.18 -13.49
C ASP A 137 -1.41 20.64 -13.34
N ASP A 138 -2.22 20.82 -14.37
CA ASP A 138 -3.54 20.20 -14.48
C ASP A 138 -3.42 18.81 -15.09
N VAL A 139 -4.24 17.88 -14.61
CA VAL A 139 -4.18 16.46 -14.98
C VAL A 139 -5.54 16.01 -15.48
N THR A 140 -5.60 15.55 -16.71
CA THR A 140 -6.85 15.02 -17.29
C THR A 140 -7.06 13.54 -16.98
N ASN A 141 -5.97 12.78 -16.84
CA ASN A 141 -6.00 11.36 -16.50
C ASN A 141 -4.76 10.97 -15.70
N THR A 142 -4.92 10.00 -14.80
CA THR A 142 -3.82 9.44 -14.03
C THR A 142 -4.16 8.03 -13.55
N ILE A 143 -3.15 7.31 -13.06
CA ILE A 143 -3.32 6.00 -12.43
C ILE A 143 -2.71 6.07 -11.04
N ILE A 144 -3.52 5.77 -10.02
CA ILE A 144 -3.03 5.62 -8.65
C ILE A 144 -2.70 4.14 -8.41
N PHE A 145 -1.42 3.85 -8.19
CA PHE A 145 -0.96 2.52 -7.79
C PHE A 145 -1.04 2.36 -6.26
N PRO A 146 -1.07 1.12 -5.75
CA PRO A 146 -1.08 0.87 -4.32
C PRO A 146 0.03 1.58 -3.56
N ALA A 147 -0.29 2.06 -2.35
CA ALA A 147 0.65 2.80 -1.51
C ALA A 147 1.77 1.94 -0.93
N LYS A 148 1.58 0.62 -0.89
CA LYS A 148 2.55 -0.36 -0.40
C LYS A 148 2.91 -1.35 -1.47
N HIS A 149 4.13 -1.87 -1.40
CA HIS A 149 4.64 -2.84 -2.35
C HIS A 149 3.93 -4.20 -2.24
N PHE A 150 3.62 -4.60 -1.00
CA PHE A 150 2.93 -5.86 -0.72
C PHE A 150 1.43 -5.63 -0.62
N VAL A 151 0.73 -5.92 -1.69
CA VAL A 151 -0.72 -5.89 -1.74
C VAL A 151 -1.24 -7.21 -2.27
N THR A 152 -2.36 -7.65 -1.73
CA THR A 152 -3.01 -8.88 -2.13
C THR A 152 -4.51 -8.66 -2.27
N THR A 153 -5.14 -9.40 -3.15
CA THR A 153 -6.59 -9.36 -3.32
C THR A 153 -7.29 -9.99 -2.11
N GLU A 154 -8.52 -9.58 -1.81
CA GLU A 154 -9.29 -10.13 -0.68
C GLU A 154 -9.48 -11.65 -0.80
N ASP A 155 -9.65 -12.18 -2.01
CA ASP A 155 -9.80 -13.62 -2.21
C ASP A 155 -8.53 -14.39 -1.85
N LYS A 156 -7.37 -13.89 -2.25
CA LYS A 156 -6.07 -14.47 -1.86
C LYS A 156 -5.83 -14.38 -0.36
N LYS A 157 -6.22 -13.26 0.27
CA LYS A 157 -6.13 -13.07 1.71
C LYS A 157 -7.00 -14.08 2.46
N ARG A 158 -8.25 -14.28 2.04
CA ARG A 158 -9.16 -15.28 2.63
C ARG A 158 -8.61 -16.70 2.46
N SER A 159 -8.13 -17.04 1.27
CA SER A 159 -7.50 -18.36 1.03
C SER A 159 -6.27 -18.58 1.90
N ALA A 160 -5.41 -17.58 2.04
CA ALA A 160 -4.23 -17.66 2.89
C ALA A 160 -4.60 -17.84 4.37
N ILE A 161 -5.59 -17.07 4.88
CA ILE A 161 -6.07 -17.21 6.27
C ILE A 161 -6.63 -18.63 6.50
N LYS A 162 -7.37 -19.17 5.53
CA LYS A 162 -7.91 -20.53 5.62
C LYS A 162 -6.78 -21.55 5.68
N SER A 163 -5.81 -21.49 4.77
CA SER A 163 -4.67 -22.38 4.72
C SER A 163 -3.82 -22.33 5.99
N ILE A 164 -3.56 -21.12 6.51
CA ILE A 164 -2.81 -20.92 7.77
C ILE A 164 -3.56 -21.57 8.96
N ARG A 165 -4.89 -21.42 9.01
CA ARG A 165 -5.69 -22.04 10.08
C ARG A 165 -5.70 -23.57 9.98
N GLU A 166 -5.78 -24.12 8.78
CA GLU A 166 -5.72 -25.55 8.55
C GLU A 166 -4.36 -26.11 8.99
N GLU A 167 -3.27 -25.48 8.55
CA GLU A 167 -1.90 -25.83 8.93
C GLU A 167 -1.69 -25.73 10.46
N LEU A 168 -2.16 -24.64 11.08
CA LEU A 168 -2.07 -24.47 12.54
C LEU A 168 -2.79 -25.61 13.28
N ASN A 169 -4.00 -25.98 12.85
CA ASN A 169 -4.76 -27.07 13.48
C ASN A 169 -4.07 -28.43 13.33
N GLU A 170 -3.33 -28.65 12.24
CA GLU A 170 -2.57 -29.87 12.04
C GLU A 170 -1.30 -29.93 12.90
N TRP A 171 -0.63 -28.79 13.08
CA TRP A 171 0.64 -28.72 13.80
C TRP A 171 0.49 -28.53 15.30
N LEU A 172 -0.53 -27.81 15.75
CA LEU A 172 -0.74 -27.47 17.16
C LEU A 172 -0.75 -28.71 18.09
N PRO A 173 -1.39 -29.84 17.74
CA PRO A 173 -1.35 -31.05 18.57
C PRO A 173 0.01 -31.74 18.66
N GLN A 174 0.92 -31.43 17.72
CA GLN A 174 2.27 -32.04 17.65
C GLN A 174 3.30 -31.24 18.46
N LEU A 175 2.92 -30.04 18.91
CA LEU A 175 3.79 -29.17 19.69
C LEU A 175 3.69 -29.49 21.19
N ASP A 176 4.80 -29.34 21.90
CA ASP A 176 4.84 -29.42 23.36
C ASP A 176 3.88 -28.39 23.98
N GLU A 177 3.18 -28.72 25.08
CA GLU A 177 2.17 -27.89 25.74
C GLU A 177 2.64 -26.43 25.95
N ARG A 178 3.90 -26.22 26.29
CA ARG A 178 4.51 -24.92 26.48
C ARG A 178 4.50 -24.04 25.24
N TYR A 179 4.49 -24.62 24.05
CA TYR A 179 4.41 -23.89 22.79
C TYR A 179 2.98 -23.69 22.31
N GLN A 180 2.07 -24.59 22.67
CA GLN A 180 0.65 -24.48 22.33
C GLN A 180 0.01 -23.24 22.94
N GLU A 181 0.30 -22.92 24.21
CA GLU A 181 -0.22 -21.72 24.89
C GLU A 181 0.26 -20.42 24.25
N ARG A 182 1.52 -20.38 23.78
CA ARG A 182 2.10 -19.17 23.14
C ARG A 182 1.57 -18.88 21.74
N ILE A 183 1.06 -19.88 21.03
CA ILE A 183 0.54 -19.73 19.67
C ILE A 183 -0.96 -19.46 19.70
N SER A 184 -1.64 -19.87 20.75
CA SER A 184 -3.09 -19.71 20.91
C SER A 184 -3.52 -18.37 21.52
N SER A 185 -2.55 -17.58 22.03
CA SER A 185 -2.75 -16.23 22.59
C SER A 185 -2.53 -15.16 21.52
#